data_ff062dd46656d280f4c73e68ecd95c0e
#
_entry.id   ff062dd46656d280f4c73e68ecd95c0e
#
_cell.length_a   1.000
_cell.length_b   1.000
_cell.length_c   1.000
_cell.angle_alpha   90.00
_cell.angle_beta   90.00
_cell.angle_gamma   90.00
#
_symmetry.space_group_name_H-M   'P 1'
#
loop_
_entity.id
_entity.type
_entity.pdbx_description
1 polymer ?
#
loop_
_entity_poly.entity_id
_entity_poly.type
_entity_poly.pdbx_seq_one_letter_code
_entity_poly.pdbx_strand_id
1 'polypeptide(L)'
;PNLPASIDVLNIEERKGNVSERMPRQKSWMRCRHTLPDEAIYHQCAMAYLSDWSLLDTSFIHRDLDYSNGDYQIASLDHAMWFHHPMCATDWHLFDQESPNSSGARGYNRGLIYNENGKLVASTMQEGLIRKR
;
A
#
# COMPACT_ATOMS: atom_id res chain seq x y z
N PRO A 1 -11.43 4.53 -7.22
CA PRO A 1 -11.23 3.48 -8.20
C PRO A 1 -11.80 2.16 -7.67
N ASN A 2 -12.45 1.39 -8.53
CA ASN A 2 -12.96 0.08 -8.15
C ASN A 2 -11.78 -0.85 -7.86
N LEU A 3 -11.86 -1.59 -6.73
CA LEU A 3 -10.87 -2.61 -6.40
C LEU A 3 -10.87 -3.71 -7.46
N PRO A 4 -9.68 -4.25 -7.82
CA PRO A 4 -9.62 -5.44 -8.64
C PRO A 4 -10.43 -6.59 -8.03
N ALA A 5 -11.05 -7.42 -8.88
CA ALA A 5 -11.85 -8.55 -8.42
C ALA A 5 -11.04 -9.60 -7.62
N SER A 6 -9.72 -9.54 -7.71
CA SER A 6 -8.79 -10.49 -7.08
C SER A 6 -8.39 -10.16 -5.66
N ILE A 7 -8.73 -8.96 -5.14
CA ILE A 7 -8.32 -8.51 -3.81
C ILE A 7 -9.47 -7.94 -3.01
N ASP A 8 -9.36 -8.07 -1.68
CA ASP A 8 -10.20 -7.37 -0.70
C ASP A 8 -9.33 -6.43 0.11
N VAL A 9 -9.78 -5.18 0.28
CA VAL A 9 -9.10 -4.16 1.11
C VAL A 9 -10.13 -3.46 1.98
N LEU A 10 -9.87 -3.43 3.29
CA LEU A 10 -10.68 -2.73 4.27
C LEU A 10 -9.82 -1.68 4.98
N ASN A 11 -10.13 -0.42 4.74
CA ASN A 11 -9.45 0.68 5.44
C ASN A 11 -9.92 0.74 6.89
N ILE A 12 -8.96 0.87 7.83
CA ILE A 12 -9.25 0.88 9.27
C ILE A 12 -9.57 2.30 9.75
N GLU A 13 -8.91 3.31 9.20
CA GLU A 13 -9.03 4.69 9.64
C GLU A 13 -9.70 5.57 8.58
N GLU A 14 -10.70 6.33 8.99
CA GLU A 14 -11.23 7.42 8.17
C GLU A 14 -10.28 8.62 8.20
N ARG A 15 -10.11 9.26 7.06
CA ARG A 15 -9.34 10.49 6.94
C ARG A 15 -10.14 11.65 7.57
N LYS A 16 -9.87 11.95 8.84
CA LYS A 16 -10.52 13.02 9.60
C LYS A 16 -9.71 14.31 9.58
N GLY A 17 -10.38 15.43 9.78
CA GLY A 17 -9.76 16.75 9.91
C GLY A 17 -9.36 17.40 8.57
N ASN A 18 -8.71 18.56 8.68
CA ASN A 18 -8.19 19.26 7.51
C ASN A 18 -7.05 18.48 6.88
N VAL A 19 -6.92 18.57 5.55
CA VAL A 19 -5.89 17.82 4.80
C VAL A 19 -4.49 18.04 5.35
N SER A 20 -4.14 19.28 5.68
CA SER A 20 -2.82 19.64 6.20
C SER A 20 -2.51 19.09 7.61
N GLU A 21 -3.52 18.69 8.36
CA GLU A 21 -3.38 18.13 9.71
C GLU A 21 -3.28 16.60 9.71
N ARG A 22 -3.50 15.96 8.57
CA ARG A 22 -3.45 14.51 8.45
C ARG A 22 -2.02 14.01 8.50
N MET A 23 -1.79 12.99 9.31
CA MET A 23 -0.53 12.25 9.29
C MET A 23 -0.43 11.44 7.99
N PRO A 24 0.76 11.38 7.34
CA PRO A 24 0.95 10.58 6.15
C PRO A 24 1.09 9.08 6.49
N ARG A 25 0.08 8.55 7.12
CA ARG A 25 -0.03 7.13 7.53
C ARG A 25 -1.42 6.60 7.25
N GLN A 26 -1.48 5.32 6.94
CA GLN A 26 -2.75 4.60 6.82
C GLN A 26 -2.57 3.13 7.17
N LYS A 27 -3.66 2.51 7.61
CA LYS A 27 -3.72 1.08 7.88
C LYS A 27 -4.89 0.47 7.14
N SER A 28 -4.70 -0.70 6.60
CA SER A 28 -5.75 -1.46 5.97
C SER A 28 -5.57 -2.95 6.22
N TRP A 29 -6.70 -3.67 6.25
CA TRP A 29 -6.71 -5.11 6.11
C TRP A 29 -6.78 -5.45 4.63
N MET A 30 -5.98 -6.40 4.20
CA MET A 30 -5.93 -6.84 2.80
C MET A 30 -5.79 -8.34 2.68
N ARG A 31 -6.33 -8.91 1.60
CA ARG A 31 -6.16 -10.33 1.24
C ARG A 31 -6.35 -10.56 -0.25
N CYS A 32 -5.76 -11.63 -0.75
CA CYS A 32 -6.13 -12.20 -2.04
C CYS A 32 -7.47 -12.94 -1.91
N ARG A 33 -8.39 -12.68 -2.83
CA ARG A 33 -9.75 -13.27 -2.80
C ARG A 33 -9.78 -14.69 -3.33
N HIS A 34 -8.85 -15.05 -4.20
CA HIS A 34 -8.83 -16.34 -4.87
C HIS A 34 -7.96 -17.37 -4.14
N THR A 35 -8.37 -18.64 -4.22
CA THR A 35 -7.54 -19.74 -3.75
C THR A 35 -6.23 -19.79 -4.54
N LEU A 36 -5.12 -19.96 -3.82
CA LEU A 36 -3.78 -20.06 -4.38
C LEU A 36 -3.20 -21.46 -4.10
N PRO A 37 -2.31 -21.97 -4.99
CA PRO A 37 -1.52 -23.16 -4.66
C PRO A 37 -0.72 -22.97 -3.37
N ASP A 38 -0.33 -24.07 -2.69
CA ASP A 38 0.35 -24.01 -1.40
C ASP A 38 1.82 -23.54 -1.47
N GLU A 39 2.43 -23.59 -2.65
CA GLU A 39 3.82 -23.19 -2.83
C GLU A 39 4.03 -21.70 -2.49
N ALA A 40 5.08 -21.41 -1.75
CA ALA A 40 5.37 -20.07 -1.22
C ALA A 40 5.43 -18.98 -2.29
N ILE A 41 5.90 -19.30 -3.48
CA ILE A 41 6.06 -18.31 -4.56
C ILE A 41 4.74 -17.65 -4.98
N TYR A 42 3.64 -18.40 -4.99
CA TYR A 42 2.33 -17.84 -5.34
C TYR A 42 1.84 -16.84 -4.31
N HIS A 43 2.06 -17.12 -3.03
CA HIS A 43 1.69 -16.23 -1.94
C HIS A 43 2.58 -14.98 -1.90
N GLN A 44 3.86 -15.12 -2.18
CA GLN A 44 4.79 -14.00 -2.29
C GLN A 44 4.43 -13.07 -3.45
N CYS A 45 4.11 -13.62 -4.63
CA CYS A 45 3.68 -12.84 -5.78
C CYS A 45 2.36 -12.11 -5.50
N ALA A 46 1.38 -12.78 -4.89
CA ALA A 46 0.12 -12.17 -4.51
C ALA A 46 0.31 -11.03 -3.50
N MET A 47 1.19 -11.22 -2.52
CA MET A 47 1.50 -10.20 -1.52
C MET A 47 2.22 -8.99 -2.16
N ALA A 48 3.11 -9.22 -3.12
CA ALA A 48 3.75 -8.14 -3.87
C ALA A 48 2.71 -7.28 -4.61
N TYR A 49 1.75 -7.91 -5.25
CA TYR A 49 0.64 -7.21 -5.91
C TYR A 49 -0.23 -6.43 -4.92
N LEU A 50 -0.63 -7.05 -3.80
CA LEU A 50 -1.42 -6.41 -2.76
C LEU A 50 -0.71 -5.19 -2.17
N SER A 51 0.58 -5.29 -1.90
CA SER A 51 1.37 -4.22 -1.30
C SER A 51 1.52 -3.00 -2.21
N ASP A 52 1.46 -3.18 -3.51
CA ASP A 52 1.58 -2.08 -4.48
C ASP A 52 0.27 -1.29 -4.64
N TRP A 53 -0.87 -1.89 -4.30
CA TRP A 53 -2.19 -1.31 -4.57
C TRP A 53 -2.41 0.05 -3.93
N SER A 54 -1.99 0.26 -2.69
CA SER A 54 -2.29 1.48 -1.94
C SER A 54 -1.08 2.24 -1.41
N LEU A 55 0.13 1.69 -1.57
CA LEU A 55 1.30 2.23 -0.90
C LEU A 55 1.62 3.67 -1.33
N LEU A 56 1.56 3.97 -2.62
CA LEU A 56 1.82 5.31 -3.14
C LEU A 56 0.78 6.33 -2.67
N ASP A 57 -0.46 5.91 -2.47
CA ASP A 57 -1.55 6.77 -1.99
C ASP A 57 -1.25 7.37 -0.62
N THR A 58 -0.41 6.72 0.17
CA THR A 58 0.02 7.23 1.48
C THR A 58 0.72 8.59 1.40
N SER A 59 1.41 8.85 0.30
CA SER A 59 2.05 10.15 0.03
C SER A 59 1.06 11.30 -0.13
N PHE A 60 -0.20 11.00 -0.36
CA PHE A 60 -1.22 11.99 -0.71
C PHE A 60 -2.15 12.36 0.44
N ILE A 61 -2.10 11.61 1.54
CA ILE A 61 -3.05 11.76 2.66
C ILE A 61 -3.04 13.17 3.22
N HIS A 62 -1.88 13.82 3.27
CA HIS A 62 -1.70 15.18 3.77
C HIS A 62 -1.68 16.24 2.68
N ARG A 63 -2.00 15.86 1.44
CA ARG A 63 -2.09 16.75 0.29
C ARG A 63 -3.50 16.67 -0.31
N ASP A 64 -4.04 17.82 -0.67
CA ASP A 64 -5.29 17.89 -1.41
C ASP A 64 -4.98 17.78 -2.91
N LEU A 65 -4.65 16.57 -3.34
CA LEU A 65 -4.36 16.28 -4.74
C LEU A 65 -5.57 15.60 -5.36
N ASP A 66 -6.17 16.26 -6.33
CA ASP A 66 -7.21 15.66 -7.16
C ASP A 66 -6.57 14.99 -8.36
N TYR A 67 -6.56 13.66 -8.36
CA TYR A 67 -6.04 12.86 -9.46
C TYR A 67 -6.99 12.78 -10.65
N SER A 68 -8.27 13.02 -10.39
CA SER A 68 -9.31 12.83 -11.40
C SER A 68 -9.24 13.85 -12.51
N ASN A 69 -8.66 15.03 -12.25
CA ASN A 69 -8.56 16.12 -13.21
C ASN A 69 -7.32 16.07 -14.13
N GLY A 70 -6.42 15.10 -13.92
CA GLY A 70 -5.24 14.91 -14.76
C GLY A 70 -4.10 15.89 -14.56
N ASP A 71 -4.11 16.69 -13.49
CA ASP A 71 -3.08 17.70 -13.20
C ASP A 71 -1.74 17.10 -12.78
N TYR A 72 -1.73 15.82 -12.39
CA TYR A 72 -0.55 15.12 -11.93
C TYR A 72 -0.26 13.87 -12.75
N GLN A 73 1.00 13.66 -13.04
CA GLN A 73 1.51 12.41 -13.53
C GLN A 73 1.96 11.58 -12.34
N ILE A 74 1.37 10.39 -12.18
CA ILE A 74 1.60 9.50 -11.04
C ILE A 74 2.02 8.14 -11.57
N ALA A 75 3.14 7.64 -11.07
CA ALA A 75 3.65 6.32 -11.44
C ALA A 75 4.58 5.78 -10.35
N SER A 76 4.53 4.49 -10.10
CA SER A 76 5.55 3.81 -9.29
C SER A 76 6.88 3.82 -10.04
N LEU A 77 7.96 4.14 -9.34
CA LEU A 77 9.32 4.15 -9.88
C LEU A 77 10.10 2.89 -9.52
N ASP A 78 9.85 2.36 -8.34
CA ASP A 78 10.44 1.14 -7.82
C ASP A 78 9.47 0.45 -6.87
N HIS A 79 9.80 -0.74 -6.43
CA HIS A 79 9.08 -1.46 -5.39
C HIS A 79 10.00 -2.54 -4.83
N ALA A 80 10.34 -2.44 -3.56
CA ALA A 80 11.20 -3.39 -2.87
C ALA A 80 10.42 -4.12 -1.77
N MET A 81 10.65 -5.42 -1.64
CA MET A 81 10.02 -6.24 -0.60
C MET A 81 11.03 -7.15 0.07
N TRP A 82 10.78 -7.37 1.36
CA TRP A 82 11.47 -8.37 2.18
C TRP A 82 10.42 -9.32 2.74
N PHE A 83 10.55 -10.59 2.45
CA PHE A 83 9.69 -11.65 2.99
C PHE A 83 10.38 -12.26 4.20
N HIS A 84 9.87 -11.98 5.39
CA HIS A 84 10.50 -12.38 6.65
C HIS A 84 10.07 -13.78 7.11
N HIS A 85 8.81 -14.13 6.86
CA HIS A 85 8.21 -15.39 7.30
C HIS A 85 7.22 -15.91 6.25
N PRO A 86 6.98 -17.23 6.21
CA PRO A 86 5.93 -17.80 5.39
C PRO A 86 4.58 -17.17 5.70
N MET A 87 3.76 -16.98 4.68
CA MET A 87 2.43 -16.39 4.80
C MET A 87 1.45 -17.04 3.83
N CYS A 88 0.16 -16.95 4.15
CA CYS A 88 -0.94 -17.30 3.26
C CYS A 88 -1.64 -16.02 2.81
N ALA A 89 -1.43 -15.60 1.57
CA ALA A 89 -1.95 -14.32 1.06
C ALA A 89 -3.48 -14.26 0.98
N THR A 90 -4.17 -15.40 1.11
CA THR A 90 -5.64 -15.48 1.17
C THR A 90 -6.20 -15.21 2.57
N ASP A 91 -5.35 -15.20 3.59
CA ASP A 91 -5.71 -14.74 4.94
C ASP A 91 -5.61 -13.22 5.04
N TRP A 92 -6.35 -12.63 5.96
CA TRP A 92 -6.25 -11.21 6.24
C TRP A 92 -4.88 -10.83 6.79
N HIS A 93 -4.31 -9.77 6.23
CA HIS A 93 -3.05 -9.16 6.66
C HIS A 93 -3.27 -7.68 6.94
N LEU A 94 -2.68 -7.20 8.03
CA LEU A 94 -2.63 -5.78 8.34
C LEU A 94 -1.49 -5.13 7.58
N PHE A 95 -1.80 -4.12 6.79
CA PHE A 95 -0.83 -3.31 6.07
C PHE A 95 -0.74 -1.93 6.74
N ASP A 96 0.35 -1.69 7.48
CA ASP A 96 0.66 -0.42 8.14
C ASP A 96 1.61 0.37 7.25
N GLN A 97 1.13 1.49 6.73
CA GLN A 97 1.80 2.28 5.69
C GLN A 97 2.09 3.70 6.21
N GLU A 98 3.27 4.21 5.87
CA GLU A 98 3.64 5.61 6.13
C GLU A 98 4.44 6.20 4.98
N SER A 99 4.36 7.53 4.82
CA SER A 99 5.15 8.29 3.86
C SER A 99 6.09 9.24 4.60
N PRO A 100 7.35 8.83 4.86
CA PRO A 100 8.30 9.65 5.60
C PRO A 100 8.75 10.90 4.85
N ASN A 101 8.72 10.89 3.51
CA ASN A 101 9.20 12.01 2.71
C ASN A 101 8.42 12.15 1.40
N SER A 102 8.24 13.40 1.00
CA SER A 102 7.67 13.76 -0.29
C SER A 102 8.31 15.04 -0.78
N SER A 103 9.19 14.92 -1.77
CA SER A 103 9.99 16.03 -2.33
C SER A 103 10.49 15.70 -3.73
N GLY A 104 10.89 16.71 -4.51
CA GLY A 104 11.43 16.50 -5.83
C GLY A 104 10.49 15.78 -6.80
N ALA A 105 9.18 16.06 -6.72
CA ALA A 105 8.13 15.40 -7.48
C ALA A 105 8.04 13.89 -7.22
N ARG A 106 8.49 13.42 -6.05
CA ARG A 106 8.46 12.02 -5.63
C ARG A 106 7.87 11.87 -4.24
N GLY A 107 7.16 10.77 -4.01
CA GLY A 107 6.72 10.33 -2.69
C GLY A 107 7.45 9.05 -2.30
N TYR A 108 8.05 9.05 -1.12
CA TYR A 108 8.69 7.88 -0.53
C TYR A 108 7.77 7.25 0.50
N ASN A 109 7.52 5.97 0.36
CA ASN A 109 6.58 5.24 1.18
C ASN A 109 7.18 3.94 1.68
N ARG A 110 6.80 3.52 2.87
CA ARG A 110 7.15 2.23 3.43
C ARG A 110 5.95 1.58 4.11
N GLY A 111 5.96 0.26 4.17
CA GLY A 111 4.89 -0.51 4.76
C GLY A 111 5.38 -1.73 5.50
N LEU A 112 4.66 -2.08 6.56
CA LEU A 112 4.85 -3.29 7.34
C LEU A 112 3.60 -4.14 7.22
N ILE A 113 3.79 -5.44 6.94
CA ILE A 113 2.69 -6.37 6.71
C ILE A 113 2.70 -7.43 7.81
N TYR A 114 1.61 -7.49 8.57
CA TYR A 114 1.42 -8.39 9.70
C TYR A 114 0.34 -9.42 9.39
N ASN A 115 0.53 -10.66 9.84
CA ASN A 115 -0.54 -11.65 9.82
C ASN A 115 -1.56 -11.38 10.94
N GLU A 116 -2.65 -12.16 11.00
CA GLU A 116 -3.71 -12.01 12.00
C GLU A 116 -3.22 -12.19 13.44
N ASN A 117 -2.12 -12.90 13.65
CA ASN A 117 -1.49 -13.10 14.96
C ASN A 117 -0.54 -11.97 15.36
N GLY A 118 -0.40 -10.93 14.54
CA GLY A 118 0.48 -9.81 14.79
C GLY A 118 1.95 -10.04 14.45
N LYS A 119 2.28 -11.12 13.71
CA LYS A 119 3.64 -11.40 13.28
C LYS A 119 3.97 -10.59 12.02
N LEU A 120 5.11 -9.90 12.03
CA LEU A 120 5.62 -9.21 10.85
C LEU A 120 6.10 -10.24 9.81
N VAL A 121 5.37 -10.36 8.72
CA VAL A 121 5.65 -11.36 7.67
C VAL A 121 6.39 -10.77 6.47
N ALA A 122 6.20 -9.47 6.20
CA ALA A 122 6.87 -8.80 5.09
C ALA A 122 7.02 -7.30 5.37
N SER A 123 7.99 -6.69 4.72
CA SER A 123 8.19 -5.24 4.67
C SER A 123 8.32 -4.79 3.23
N THR A 124 7.92 -3.55 2.94
CA THR A 124 7.99 -2.99 1.60
C THR A 124 8.40 -1.53 1.63
N MET A 125 9.07 -1.09 0.57
CA MET A 125 9.40 0.31 0.31
C MET A 125 9.15 0.62 -1.14
N GLN A 126 8.68 1.85 -1.41
CA GLN A 126 8.38 2.30 -2.76
C GLN A 126 8.57 3.81 -2.88
N GLU A 127 9.22 4.23 -3.95
CA GLU A 127 9.21 5.61 -4.41
C GLU A 127 8.32 5.73 -5.63
N GLY A 128 7.48 6.74 -5.66
CA GLY A 128 6.59 7.04 -6.78
C GLY A 128 6.77 8.45 -7.30
N LEU A 129 6.55 8.63 -8.59
CA LEU A 129 6.49 9.93 -9.24
C LEU A 129 5.17 10.62 -8.90
N ILE A 130 5.25 11.89 -8.52
CA ILE A 130 4.10 12.77 -8.27
C ILE A 130 4.44 14.11 -8.92
N ARG A 131 4.36 14.17 -10.24
CA ARG A 131 4.77 15.35 -10.99
C ARG A 131 3.55 16.15 -11.48
N LYS A 132 3.51 17.43 -11.13
CA LYS A 132 2.53 18.34 -11.71
C LYS A 132 2.81 18.51 -13.20
N ARG A 133 1.78 18.40 -14.01
CA ARG A 133 1.82 18.61 -15.46
C ARG A 133 1.82 20.09 -15.81
#